data_5b9f3e3f16f0925e173854627b925487
#
_entry.id   5b9f3e3f16f0925e173854627b925487
#
_cell.length_a   1.000
_cell.length_b   1.000
_cell.length_c   1.000
_cell.angle_alpha   90.00
_cell.angle_beta   90.00
_cell.angle_gamma   90.00
#
_symmetry.space_group_name_H-M   'P 1'
#
loop_
_entity.id
_entity.type
_entity.pdbx_description
1 polymer ?
#
loop_
_entity_poly.entity_id
_entity_poly.type
_entity_poly.pdbx_seq_one_letter_code
_entity_poly.pdbx_strand_id
1 'polypeptide(L)'
;MRTVAQKHGFTCLLHEKPFEGVNGSGKHNNWSISYGNKNLLDPGSDPQQNAIFLTVLTAIIEAVDKHSDLLRNSVASAGNDHRLGANEAPPAIISIFLGAQLNEVIENMINGSSGCGKRNDTLKIGVDTLPVLPRDATDRNRTSPFAFTGNKFEFRAPGSAQSCAGPMMTLNTIVAEALDS
;
A
#
# COMPACT_ATOMS: atom_id res chain seq x y z
N MET A 1 -8.98 -26.16 -7.36
CA MET A 1 -8.20 -26.02 -8.61
C MET A 1 -7.39 -27.30 -8.91
N ARG A 2 -6.51 -27.80 -8.02
CA ARG A 2 -5.70 -29.02 -8.27
C ARG A 2 -6.52 -30.20 -8.76
N THR A 3 -7.59 -30.58 -8.04
CA THR A 3 -8.47 -31.70 -8.39
C THR A 3 -9.13 -31.55 -9.76
N VAL A 4 -9.53 -30.34 -10.13
CA VAL A 4 -10.13 -30.06 -11.44
C VAL A 4 -9.09 -30.17 -12.55
N ALA A 5 -7.92 -29.55 -12.36
CA ALA A 5 -6.83 -29.65 -13.33
C ALA A 5 -6.46 -31.10 -13.60
N GLN A 6 -6.28 -31.89 -12.55
CA GLN A 6 -5.95 -33.30 -12.66
C GLN A 6 -7.00 -34.13 -13.43
N LYS A 7 -8.31 -33.84 -13.20
CA LYS A 7 -9.40 -34.49 -13.95
C LYS A 7 -9.36 -34.23 -15.45
N HIS A 8 -8.77 -33.09 -15.85
CA HIS A 8 -8.63 -32.68 -17.24
C HIS A 8 -7.22 -32.89 -17.81
N GLY A 9 -6.36 -33.65 -17.13
CA GLY A 9 -5.01 -33.95 -17.60
C GLY A 9 -4.01 -32.80 -17.49
N PHE A 10 -4.33 -31.77 -16.69
CA PHE A 10 -3.46 -30.62 -16.46
C PHE A 10 -2.75 -30.67 -15.10
N THR A 11 -1.59 -30.07 -15.02
CA THR A 11 -0.89 -29.80 -13.77
C THR A 11 -1.20 -28.39 -13.27
N CYS A 12 -1.63 -28.26 -12.02
CA CYS A 12 -1.91 -26.98 -11.37
C CYS A 12 -0.69 -26.51 -10.59
N LEU A 13 -0.02 -25.47 -11.05
CA LEU A 13 1.09 -24.82 -10.37
C LEU A 13 0.55 -23.66 -9.51
N LEU A 14 0.95 -23.64 -8.23
CA LEU A 14 0.51 -22.63 -7.24
C LEU A 14 1.69 -21.78 -6.70
N HIS A 15 2.82 -21.77 -7.39
CA HIS A 15 3.96 -20.94 -7.04
C HIS A 15 3.70 -19.47 -7.38
N GLU A 16 4.32 -18.56 -6.64
CA GLU A 16 4.24 -17.12 -6.88
C GLU A 16 4.76 -16.74 -8.27
N LYS A 17 5.80 -17.42 -8.73
CA LYS A 17 6.44 -17.20 -10.02
C LYS A 17 6.73 -18.58 -10.66
N PRO A 18 5.76 -19.15 -11.37
CA PRO A 18 5.91 -20.53 -11.91
C PRO A 18 6.92 -20.62 -13.06
N PHE A 19 7.09 -19.55 -13.85
CA PHE A 19 7.99 -19.51 -15.00
C PHE A 19 8.67 -18.15 -15.15
N GLU A 20 9.86 -18.16 -15.74
CA GLU A 20 10.52 -16.94 -16.17
C GLU A 20 9.75 -16.29 -17.34
N GLY A 21 9.75 -14.94 -17.44
CA GLY A 21 9.10 -14.18 -18.50
C GLY A 21 7.59 -14.06 -18.42
N VAL A 22 6.91 -14.73 -17.46
CA VAL A 22 5.48 -14.56 -17.23
C VAL A 22 5.21 -13.81 -15.92
N ASN A 23 3.99 -13.26 -15.77
CA ASN A 23 3.59 -12.59 -14.54
C ASN A 23 3.58 -13.58 -13.36
N GLY A 24 3.93 -13.07 -12.19
CA GLY A 24 3.75 -13.75 -10.92
C GLY A 24 2.42 -13.41 -10.27
N SER A 25 2.18 -13.93 -9.08
CA SER A 25 1.00 -13.61 -8.26
C SER A 25 1.39 -13.27 -6.83
N GLY A 26 0.71 -12.27 -6.27
CA GLY A 26 0.90 -11.79 -4.92
C GLY A 26 -0.41 -11.73 -4.13
N LYS A 27 -0.26 -11.46 -2.85
CA LYS A 27 -1.34 -11.08 -1.94
C LYS A 27 -1.14 -9.63 -1.54
N HIS A 28 -2.21 -8.84 -1.54
CA HIS A 28 -2.17 -7.48 -1.02
C HIS A 28 -2.74 -7.45 0.39
N ASN A 29 -1.93 -7.04 1.35
CA ASN A 29 -2.37 -6.85 2.72
C ASN A 29 -2.90 -5.44 2.88
N ASN A 30 -4.20 -5.30 3.07
CA ASN A 30 -4.79 -4.04 3.48
C ASN A 30 -4.60 -3.87 4.98
N TRP A 31 -4.06 -2.72 5.38
CA TRP A 31 -3.71 -2.44 6.76
C TRP A 31 -4.14 -1.03 7.17
N SER A 32 -4.78 -0.92 8.32
CA SER A 32 -5.18 0.36 8.92
C SER A 32 -5.18 0.24 10.44
N ILE A 33 -5.24 1.39 11.11
CA ILE A 33 -5.35 1.48 12.57
C ILE A 33 -6.66 2.18 12.91
N SER A 34 -7.38 1.66 13.90
CA SER A 34 -8.59 2.29 14.39
C SER A 34 -8.62 2.35 15.92
N TYR A 35 -9.28 3.37 16.45
CA TYR A 35 -9.63 3.49 17.86
C TYR A 35 -11.14 3.56 17.99
N GLY A 36 -11.72 2.56 18.65
CA GLY A 36 -13.17 2.37 18.60
C GLY A 36 -13.66 2.20 17.16
N ASN A 37 -14.61 3.04 16.77
CA ASN A 37 -15.17 3.04 15.43
C ASN A 37 -14.50 4.05 14.47
N LYS A 38 -13.44 4.74 14.93
CA LYS A 38 -12.76 5.77 14.13
C LYS A 38 -11.50 5.19 13.51
N ASN A 39 -11.41 5.22 12.17
CA ASN A 39 -10.18 4.92 11.44
C ASN A 39 -9.20 6.10 11.58
N LEU A 40 -8.00 5.85 12.11
CA LEU A 40 -6.98 6.88 12.31
C LEU A 40 -6.25 7.25 11.02
N LEU A 41 -6.40 6.45 9.97
CA LEU A 41 -5.91 6.72 8.62
C LEU A 41 -6.95 7.36 7.70
N ASP A 42 -8.07 7.84 8.26
CA ASP A 42 -9.01 8.65 7.52
C ASP A 42 -8.55 10.11 7.54
N PRO A 43 -8.12 10.69 6.39
CA PRO A 43 -7.65 12.06 6.33
C PRO A 43 -8.75 13.10 6.58
N GLY A 44 -10.03 12.69 6.43
CA GLY A 44 -11.16 13.61 6.52
C GLY A 44 -11.23 14.57 5.33
N SER A 45 -12.00 15.65 5.52
CA SER A 45 -12.18 16.68 4.46
C SER A 45 -10.98 17.62 4.34
N ASP A 46 -10.18 17.76 5.39
CA ASP A 46 -8.98 18.61 5.42
C ASP A 46 -7.84 17.86 6.13
N PRO A 47 -6.99 17.16 5.37
CA PRO A 47 -5.89 16.39 5.93
C PRO A 47 -4.87 17.24 6.71
N GLN A 48 -4.66 18.51 6.33
CA GLN A 48 -3.70 19.39 6.97
C GLN A 48 -4.10 19.79 8.39
N GLN A 49 -5.40 19.82 8.68
CA GLN A 49 -5.91 20.17 10.00
C GLN A 49 -6.20 18.92 10.87
N ASN A 50 -6.08 17.72 10.31
CA ASN A 50 -6.29 16.50 11.06
C ASN A 50 -5.01 16.04 11.76
N ALA A 51 -4.72 16.60 12.93
CA ALA A 51 -3.50 16.33 13.68
C ALA A 51 -3.33 14.83 14.00
N ILE A 52 -4.42 14.12 14.33
CA ILE A 52 -4.36 12.68 14.63
C ILE A 52 -3.92 11.90 13.40
N PHE A 53 -4.53 12.17 12.24
CA PHE A 53 -4.15 11.55 10.97
C PHE A 53 -2.69 11.81 10.63
N LEU A 54 -2.24 13.07 10.73
CA LEU A 54 -0.86 13.46 10.42
C LEU A 54 0.15 12.79 11.36
N THR A 55 -0.13 12.73 12.66
CA THR A 55 0.73 12.04 13.64
C THR A 55 0.86 10.55 13.29
N VAL A 56 -0.26 9.88 13.06
CA VAL A 56 -0.23 8.45 12.70
C VAL A 56 0.45 8.21 11.36
N LEU A 57 0.21 9.07 10.36
CA LEU A 57 0.86 8.99 9.05
C LEU A 57 2.37 9.16 9.18
N THR A 58 2.83 10.14 9.95
CA THR A 58 4.27 10.40 10.17
C THR A 58 4.94 9.23 10.87
N ALA A 59 4.31 8.68 11.91
CA ALA A 59 4.82 7.49 12.60
C ALA A 59 4.94 6.27 11.67
N ILE A 60 3.99 6.09 10.74
CA ILE A 60 4.06 5.01 9.75
C ILE A 60 5.22 5.23 8.77
N ILE A 61 5.41 6.47 8.31
CA ILE A 61 6.54 6.81 7.42
C ILE A 61 7.86 6.52 8.11
N GLU A 62 8.04 6.98 9.36
CA GLU A 62 9.22 6.72 10.18
C GLU A 62 9.45 5.22 10.39
N ALA A 63 8.41 4.48 10.77
CA ALA A 63 8.49 3.04 11.00
C ALA A 63 8.98 2.28 9.76
N VAL A 64 8.43 2.62 8.58
CA VAL A 64 8.79 1.96 7.32
C VAL A 64 10.19 2.36 6.86
N ASP A 65 10.59 3.61 7.03
CA ASP A 65 11.93 4.08 6.69
C ASP A 65 12.99 3.39 7.58
N LYS A 66 12.80 3.42 8.89
CA LYS A 66 13.71 2.85 9.88
C LYS A 66 13.84 1.32 9.79
N HIS A 67 12.74 0.62 9.46
CA HIS A 67 12.63 -0.85 9.50
C HIS A 67 12.27 -1.46 8.14
N SER A 68 12.68 -0.82 7.05
CA SER A 68 12.43 -1.32 5.69
C SER A 68 13.01 -2.71 5.44
N ASP A 69 14.15 -3.02 6.07
CA ASP A 69 14.82 -4.31 6.02
C ASP A 69 14.00 -5.42 6.70
N LEU A 70 13.38 -5.16 7.85
CA LEU A 70 12.47 -6.10 8.51
C LEU A 70 11.23 -6.37 7.66
N LEU A 71 10.64 -5.34 7.06
CA LEU A 71 9.52 -5.51 6.13
C LEU A 71 9.92 -6.32 4.91
N ARG A 72 11.09 -6.05 4.33
CA ARG A 72 11.61 -6.82 3.20
C ARG A 72 11.85 -8.27 3.58
N ASN A 73 12.42 -8.53 4.76
CA ASN A 73 12.66 -9.88 5.27
C ASN A 73 11.35 -10.65 5.50
N SER A 74 10.30 -9.97 5.95
CA SER A 74 8.99 -10.60 6.23
C SER A 74 8.33 -11.22 5.00
N VAL A 75 8.76 -10.83 3.80
CA VAL A 75 8.24 -11.32 2.52
C VAL A 75 9.29 -12.07 1.70
N ALA A 76 10.47 -12.32 2.29
CA ALA A 76 11.56 -13.03 1.62
C ALA A 76 11.24 -14.52 1.48
N SER A 77 11.26 -15.00 0.25
CA SER A 77 11.25 -16.41 -0.11
C SER A 77 11.79 -16.55 -1.53
N ALA A 78 12.34 -17.72 -1.85
CA ALA A 78 12.92 -17.95 -3.18
C ALA A 78 11.92 -17.62 -4.31
N GLY A 79 10.67 -18.08 -4.21
CA GLY A 79 9.65 -17.81 -5.22
C GLY A 79 9.27 -16.33 -5.30
N ASN A 80 9.15 -15.66 -4.16
CA ASN A 80 8.78 -14.25 -4.11
C ASN A 80 9.94 -13.34 -4.55
N ASP A 81 11.18 -13.71 -4.26
CA ASP A 81 12.35 -12.94 -4.70
C ASP A 81 12.49 -12.96 -6.24
N HIS A 82 12.11 -14.04 -6.90
CA HIS A 82 12.00 -14.08 -8.36
C HIS A 82 10.83 -13.26 -8.90
N ARG A 83 9.77 -13.08 -8.11
CA ARG A 83 8.59 -12.30 -8.50
C ARG A 83 8.82 -10.79 -8.35
N LEU A 84 9.37 -10.33 -7.21
CA LEU A 84 9.53 -8.91 -6.92
C LEU A 84 10.45 -8.22 -7.94
N GLY A 85 10.02 -7.06 -8.43
CA GLY A 85 10.72 -6.29 -9.45
C GLY A 85 10.58 -6.83 -10.87
N ALA A 86 9.85 -7.93 -11.07
CA ALA A 86 9.62 -8.52 -12.39
C ALA A 86 8.18 -8.28 -12.87
N ASN A 87 8.03 -7.94 -14.15
CA ASN A 87 6.73 -7.71 -14.81
C ASN A 87 5.82 -6.74 -14.02
N GLU A 88 4.63 -7.20 -13.61
CA GLU A 88 3.64 -6.40 -12.89
C GLU A 88 3.80 -6.42 -11.36
N ALA A 89 4.84 -7.07 -10.84
CA ALA A 89 5.09 -7.10 -9.40
C ALA A 89 5.66 -5.76 -8.90
N PRO A 90 5.45 -5.40 -7.61
CA PRO A 90 6.08 -4.24 -7.03
C PRO A 90 7.60 -4.43 -6.95
N PRO A 91 8.38 -3.32 -6.81
CA PRO A 91 9.82 -3.40 -6.59
C PRO A 91 10.19 -4.23 -5.35
N ALA A 92 11.40 -4.80 -5.37
CA ALA A 92 11.94 -5.52 -4.23
C ALA A 92 12.37 -4.58 -3.08
N ILE A 93 12.64 -3.32 -3.41
CA ILE A 93 13.01 -2.28 -2.42
C ILE A 93 11.73 -1.74 -1.79
N ILE A 94 11.70 -1.70 -0.46
CA ILE A 94 10.57 -1.14 0.30
C ILE A 94 10.58 0.39 0.13
N SER A 95 9.47 0.92 -0.31
CA SER A 95 9.20 2.36 -0.44
C SER A 95 7.73 2.63 -0.16
N ILE A 96 7.41 3.88 0.17
CA ILE A 96 6.04 4.33 0.46
C ILE A 96 5.52 5.18 -0.69
N PHE A 97 4.28 4.94 -1.11
CA PHE A 97 3.53 5.80 -1.99
C PHE A 97 2.38 6.44 -1.22
N LEU A 98 2.30 7.76 -1.23
CA LEU A 98 1.24 8.53 -0.55
C LEU A 98 0.25 9.18 -1.52
N GLY A 99 0.66 9.33 -2.78
CA GLY A 99 -0.06 10.10 -3.79
C GLY A 99 0.23 11.61 -3.73
N ALA A 100 -0.08 12.29 -4.83
CA ALA A 100 0.28 13.70 -5.01
C ALA A 100 -0.28 14.62 -3.92
N GLN A 101 -1.52 14.37 -3.49
CA GLN A 101 -2.20 15.20 -2.50
C GLN A 101 -1.52 15.13 -1.12
N LEU A 102 -1.20 13.94 -0.62
CA LEU A 102 -0.53 13.82 0.68
C LEU A 102 0.93 14.24 0.63
N ASN A 103 1.61 14.03 -0.49
CA ASN A 103 2.96 14.59 -0.69
C ASN A 103 2.95 16.11 -0.59
N GLU A 104 2.00 16.81 -1.23
CA GLU A 104 1.84 18.26 -1.13
C GLU A 104 1.58 18.69 0.33
N VAL A 105 0.75 17.95 1.06
CA VAL A 105 0.48 18.23 2.49
C VAL A 105 1.78 18.15 3.30
N ILE A 106 2.56 17.09 3.12
CA ILE A 106 3.83 16.89 3.85
C ILE A 106 4.86 17.96 3.46
N GLU A 107 5.00 18.28 2.19
CA GLU A 107 5.89 19.35 1.72
C GLU A 107 5.52 20.71 2.30
N ASN A 108 4.23 21.02 2.35
CA ASN A 108 3.73 22.25 2.99
C ASN A 108 4.06 22.30 4.49
N MET A 109 3.95 21.18 5.19
CA MET A 109 4.34 21.07 6.61
C MET A 109 5.83 21.32 6.81
N ILE A 110 6.68 20.69 5.98
CA ILE A 110 8.14 20.85 6.05
C ILE A 110 8.54 22.31 5.78
N ASN A 111 7.92 22.94 4.80
CA ASN A 111 8.23 24.31 4.39
C ASN A 111 7.54 25.39 5.27
N GLY A 112 6.74 25.00 6.26
CA GLY A 112 6.00 25.93 7.12
C GLY A 112 4.97 26.78 6.38
N SER A 113 4.53 26.35 5.20
CA SER A 113 3.57 27.07 4.37
C SER A 113 2.14 26.61 4.66
N SER A 114 1.27 27.53 5.09
CA SER A 114 -0.17 27.28 5.29
C SER A 114 -0.93 27.35 3.95
N GLY A 115 -0.47 26.62 2.95
CA GLY A 115 -1.13 26.53 1.65
C GLY A 115 -2.33 25.61 1.72
N CYS A 116 -3.54 26.16 1.68
CA CYS A 116 -4.78 25.40 1.57
C CYS A 116 -4.91 24.77 0.18
N GLY A 117 -4.36 23.59 0.01
CA GLY A 117 -4.55 22.80 -1.21
C GLY A 117 -5.92 22.12 -1.24
N LYS A 118 -7.01 22.89 -1.30
CA LYS A 118 -8.32 22.36 -1.69
C LYS A 118 -8.31 22.04 -3.17
N ARG A 119 -7.77 20.91 -3.55
CA ARG A 119 -8.07 20.29 -4.84
C ARG A 119 -8.99 19.11 -4.62
N ASN A 120 -10.29 19.39 -4.66
CA ASN A 120 -11.25 18.39 -5.12
C ASN A 120 -10.94 18.17 -6.61
N ASP A 121 -9.99 17.29 -6.90
CA ASP A 121 -9.76 16.80 -8.26
C ASP A 121 -10.96 15.92 -8.64
N THR A 122 -12.02 16.58 -9.08
CA THR A 122 -13.17 15.94 -9.68
C THR A 122 -12.97 15.88 -11.18
N LEU A 123 -13.07 14.70 -11.76
CA LEU A 123 -13.12 14.52 -13.21
C LEU A 123 -14.43 15.15 -13.71
N LYS A 124 -14.36 16.35 -14.28
CA LYS A 124 -15.45 16.93 -15.07
C LYS A 124 -15.44 16.22 -16.43
N ILE A 125 -16.20 15.14 -16.55
CA ILE A 125 -16.55 14.54 -17.82
C ILE A 125 -17.64 15.47 -18.37
N GLY A 126 -17.39 16.20 -19.45
CA GLY A 126 -18.25 17.24 -19.99
C GLY A 126 -19.66 16.83 -20.46
N VAL A 127 -20.34 16.00 -19.69
CA VAL A 127 -21.70 15.53 -19.90
C VAL A 127 -22.47 15.75 -18.61
N ASP A 128 -23.46 16.61 -18.62
CA ASP A 128 -24.26 17.06 -17.46
C ASP A 128 -25.07 15.94 -16.76
N THR A 129 -25.11 14.75 -17.32
CA THR A 129 -25.91 13.62 -16.82
C THR A 129 -25.11 12.58 -16.03
N LEU A 130 -23.78 12.71 -15.95
CA LEU A 130 -22.95 11.78 -15.17
C LEU A 130 -22.63 12.34 -13.79
N PRO A 131 -22.66 11.49 -12.73
CA PRO A 131 -22.24 11.93 -11.40
C PRO A 131 -20.77 12.37 -11.42
N VAL A 132 -20.47 13.38 -10.61
CA VAL A 132 -19.08 13.84 -10.39
C VAL A 132 -18.30 12.68 -9.78
N LEU A 133 -17.33 12.14 -10.52
CA LEU A 133 -16.47 11.06 -10.04
C LEU A 133 -15.23 11.66 -9.39
N PRO A 134 -14.87 11.25 -8.16
CA PRO A 134 -13.59 11.60 -7.58
C PRO A 134 -12.47 11.01 -8.45
N ARG A 135 -11.43 11.80 -8.71
CA ARG A 135 -10.24 11.31 -9.39
C ARG A 135 -9.57 10.27 -8.50
N ASP A 136 -9.39 9.07 -9.03
CA ASP A 136 -8.68 7.99 -8.35
C ASP A 136 -7.20 8.37 -8.25
N ALA A 137 -6.75 8.74 -7.05
CA ALA A 137 -5.36 9.09 -6.75
C ALA A 137 -4.53 7.87 -6.33
N THR A 138 -5.07 6.65 -6.46
CA THR A 138 -4.38 5.43 -6.07
C THR A 138 -3.31 5.05 -7.09
N ASP A 139 -2.14 4.61 -6.59
CA ASP A 139 -1.08 4.05 -7.43
C ASP A 139 -1.49 2.66 -7.94
N ARG A 140 -2.07 2.60 -9.12
CA ARG A 140 -2.36 1.33 -9.81
C ARG A 140 -1.14 0.76 -10.54
N ASN A 141 -0.08 1.53 -10.69
CA ASN A 141 1.09 1.17 -11.47
C ASN A 141 2.11 0.33 -10.67
N ARG A 142 1.82 0.03 -9.41
CA ARG A 142 2.67 -0.82 -8.55
C ARG A 142 4.11 -0.29 -8.43
N THR A 143 4.26 1.03 -8.39
CA THR A 143 5.56 1.71 -8.28
C THR A 143 6.16 1.58 -6.90
N SER A 144 5.34 1.28 -5.88
CA SER A 144 5.75 1.09 -4.50
C SER A 144 5.10 -0.15 -3.88
N PRO A 145 5.84 -0.94 -3.08
CA PRO A 145 5.27 -2.09 -2.39
C PRO A 145 4.35 -1.72 -1.22
N PHE A 146 4.41 -0.48 -0.72
CA PHE A 146 3.57 0.01 0.37
C PHE A 146 2.91 1.32 -0.02
N ALA A 147 1.60 1.26 -0.32
CA ALA A 147 0.87 2.37 -0.91
C ALA A 147 -0.35 2.77 -0.06
N PHE A 148 -0.50 4.08 0.15
CA PHE A 148 -1.72 4.64 0.74
C PHE A 148 -2.86 4.65 -0.28
N THR A 149 -4.03 4.13 0.11
CA THR A 149 -5.19 3.97 -0.77
C THR A 149 -6.44 4.69 -0.24
N GLY A 150 -6.24 5.89 0.30
CA GLY A 150 -7.30 6.80 0.74
C GLY A 150 -7.62 6.74 2.23
N ASN A 151 -7.69 5.57 2.84
CA ASN A 151 -7.94 5.39 4.28
C ASN A 151 -7.24 4.18 4.89
N LYS A 152 -6.28 3.60 4.19
CA LYS A 152 -5.49 2.45 4.58
C LYS A 152 -4.22 2.38 3.74
N PHE A 153 -3.26 1.58 4.21
CA PHE A 153 -2.13 1.17 3.39
C PHE A 153 -2.36 -0.22 2.80
N GLU A 154 -1.84 -0.42 1.62
CA GLU A 154 -1.81 -1.70 0.93
C GLU A 154 -0.36 -2.16 0.80
N PHE A 155 -0.01 -3.26 1.47
CA PHE A 155 1.30 -3.89 1.34
C PHE A 155 1.24 -4.98 0.27
N ARG A 156 1.87 -4.75 -0.87
CA ARG A 156 1.76 -5.53 -2.12
C ARG A 156 2.87 -6.55 -2.32
N ALA A 157 3.86 -6.55 -1.43
CA ALA A 157 5.05 -7.38 -1.56
C ALA A 157 4.85 -8.87 -1.26
N PRO A 158 3.92 -9.34 -0.40
CA PRO A 158 3.79 -10.77 -0.10
C PRO A 158 3.46 -11.60 -1.34
N GLY A 159 4.14 -12.73 -1.50
CA GLY A 159 3.85 -13.70 -2.54
C GLY A 159 2.53 -14.46 -2.29
N SER A 160 1.91 -14.95 -3.36
CA SER A 160 0.59 -15.63 -3.25
C SER A 160 0.59 -16.89 -2.39
N ALA A 161 1.70 -17.59 -2.28
CA ALA A 161 1.86 -18.78 -1.45
C ALA A 161 2.25 -18.47 0.01
N GLN A 162 2.68 -17.20 0.29
CA GLN A 162 3.10 -16.82 1.64
C GLN A 162 1.92 -16.59 2.58
N SER A 163 2.17 -16.76 3.89
CA SER A 163 1.25 -16.29 4.93
C SER A 163 1.32 -14.77 5.06
N CYS A 164 0.19 -14.12 5.23
CA CYS A 164 0.12 -12.69 5.54
C CYS A 164 0.47 -12.37 7.00
N ALA A 165 0.58 -13.38 7.87
CA ALA A 165 0.82 -13.16 9.30
C ALA A 165 2.18 -12.52 9.59
N GLY A 166 3.25 -12.95 8.91
CA GLY A 166 4.59 -12.37 9.07
C GLY A 166 4.63 -10.87 8.77
N PRO A 167 4.24 -10.44 7.56
CA PRO A 167 4.17 -9.03 7.20
C PRO A 167 3.27 -8.18 8.12
N MET A 168 2.12 -8.71 8.52
CA MET A 168 1.21 -8.00 9.42
C MET A 168 1.77 -7.85 10.82
N MET A 169 2.42 -8.88 11.34
CA MET A 169 3.12 -8.83 12.63
C MET A 169 4.23 -7.78 12.59
N THR A 170 5.05 -7.79 11.54
CA THR A 170 6.14 -6.82 11.37
C THR A 170 5.59 -5.40 11.32
N LEU A 171 4.58 -5.12 10.47
CA LEU A 171 3.94 -3.80 10.39
C LEU A 171 3.42 -3.32 11.74
N ASN A 172 2.69 -4.18 12.47
CA ASN A 172 2.17 -3.81 13.77
C ASN A 172 3.29 -3.48 14.77
N THR A 173 4.37 -4.24 14.75
CA THR A 173 5.49 -4.05 15.68
C THR A 173 6.27 -2.76 15.40
N ILE A 174 6.64 -2.51 14.15
CA ILE A 174 7.42 -1.31 13.80
C ILE A 174 6.60 -0.03 13.98
N VAL A 175 5.31 -0.06 13.66
CA VAL A 175 4.43 1.10 13.86
C VAL A 175 4.15 1.34 15.34
N ALA A 176 4.02 0.28 16.15
CA ALA A 176 3.87 0.43 17.60
C ALA A 176 5.13 1.07 18.21
N GLU A 177 6.31 0.69 17.77
CA GLU A 177 7.58 1.31 18.23
C GLU A 177 7.64 2.79 17.84
N ALA A 178 7.29 3.15 16.60
CA ALA A 178 7.30 4.54 16.15
C ALA A 178 6.22 5.42 16.82
N LEU A 179 5.12 4.83 17.30
CA LEU A 179 4.10 5.56 18.05
C LEU A 179 4.45 5.75 19.54
N ASP A 180 5.39 4.96 20.07
CA ASP A 180 5.86 5.04 21.46
C ASP A 180 7.06 5.99 21.61
N SER A 181 7.70 6.38 20.52
CA SER A 181 8.86 7.28 20.50
C SER A 181 8.42 8.75 20.54
#